data_af48a4db0b340e309685a65a019a7932
#
_entry.id   af48a4db0b340e309685a65a019a7932
#
_cell.length_a   1.000
_cell.length_b   1.000
_cell.length_c   1.000
_cell.angle_alpha   90.00
_cell.angle_beta   90.00
_cell.angle_gamma   90.00
#
_symmetry.space_group_name_H-M   'P 1'
#
loop_
_entity.id
_entity.type
_entity.pdbx_description
1 polymer ?
#
loop_
_entity_poly.entity_id
_entity_poly.type
_entity_poly.pdbx_seq_one_letter_code
_entity_poly.pdbx_strand_id
1 'polypeptide(L)'
;MNVTQVGGYFVGTSYDGKTMFDYLKDVKKGDGKTLYDGVENDSQGTKIWEVTKQYDYTNMEDNVSSINYAIDIYQDSINKTFREYLVNYDYLDTIMERHGFRKLNSDELKNIGLNKSRGSFRELYNHMQTMVHSQISHGKYGKAESMTMQEKEISFLNTYFIYKKVRHETLPVKLTHGMDVKEDEIRLSEFITNLDKETVK
;
A
#
# COMPACT_ATOMS: atom_id res chain seq x y z
N MET A 1 20.05 -5.45 -9.38
CA MET A 1 20.98 -4.67 -8.52
C MET A 1 20.45 -4.70 -7.09
N ASN A 2 21.22 -5.19 -6.12
CA ASN A 2 20.78 -5.24 -4.72
C ASN A 2 20.94 -3.86 -4.11
N VAL A 3 19.89 -3.06 -4.05
CA VAL A 3 19.92 -1.70 -3.49
C VAL A 3 19.95 -1.66 -1.95
N THR A 4 19.63 -2.77 -1.29
CA THR A 4 19.62 -2.87 0.19
C THR A 4 20.66 -3.88 0.65
N GLN A 5 21.58 -3.44 1.54
CA GLN A 5 22.58 -4.33 2.16
C GLN A 5 21.93 -5.26 3.19
N VAL A 6 22.57 -6.41 3.44
CA VAL A 6 22.18 -7.29 4.57
C VAL A 6 22.24 -6.51 5.88
N GLY A 7 21.19 -6.61 6.69
CA GLY A 7 20.97 -5.80 7.89
C GLY A 7 20.18 -4.51 7.66
N GLY A 8 20.07 -4.04 6.41
CA GLY A 8 19.29 -2.86 6.04
C GLY A 8 17.78 -3.12 6.02
N TYR A 9 17.02 -2.05 5.94
CA TYR A 9 15.56 -2.09 5.98
C TYR A 9 14.97 -1.60 4.66
N PHE A 10 13.83 -2.19 4.27
CA PHE A 10 12.94 -1.69 3.24
C PHE A 10 11.65 -1.24 3.92
N VAL A 11 11.40 0.07 3.87
CA VAL A 11 10.28 0.73 4.56
C VAL A 11 9.46 1.50 3.56
N GLY A 12 8.15 1.42 3.68
CA GLY A 12 7.27 2.15 2.78
C GLY A 12 5.84 2.21 3.27
N THR A 13 5.06 2.93 2.51
CA THR A 13 3.61 3.05 2.66
C THR A 13 2.96 2.97 1.29
N SER A 14 1.80 2.35 1.20
CA SER A 14 0.94 2.41 0.02
C SER A 14 -0.51 2.13 0.40
N TYR A 15 -1.43 2.27 -0.56
CA TYR A 15 -2.77 1.74 -0.37
C TYR A 15 -2.69 0.23 -0.10
N ASP A 16 -3.45 -0.22 0.91
CA ASP A 16 -3.64 -1.65 1.16
C ASP A 16 -4.51 -2.24 0.05
N GLY A 17 -3.96 -3.17 -0.72
CA GLY A 17 -4.63 -3.68 -1.91
C GLY A 17 -5.96 -4.37 -1.59
N LYS A 18 -6.03 -5.18 -0.52
CA LYS A 18 -7.27 -5.84 -0.13
C LYS A 18 -8.31 -4.84 0.38
N THR A 19 -7.88 -3.88 1.20
CA THR A 19 -8.76 -2.82 1.70
C THR A 19 -9.32 -1.97 0.55
N MET A 20 -8.48 -1.57 -0.40
CA MET A 20 -8.91 -0.80 -1.56
C MET A 20 -9.79 -1.63 -2.51
N PHE A 21 -9.48 -2.91 -2.68
CA PHE A 21 -10.28 -3.84 -3.46
C PHE A 21 -11.71 -3.96 -2.88
N ASP A 22 -11.82 -4.14 -1.56
CA ASP A 22 -13.11 -4.18 -0.87
C ASP A 22 -13.83 -2.83 -0.92
N TYR A 23 -13.11 -1.73 -0.83
CA TYR A 23 -13.66 -0.38 -0.97
C TYR A 23 -14.30 -0.16 -2.33
N LEU A 24 -13.75 -0.78 -3.39
CA LEU A 24 -14.22 -0.67 -4.77
C LEU A 24 -15.06 -1.88 -5.26
N LYS A 25 -15.46 -2.80 -4.37
CA LYS A 25 -16.15 -4.05 -4.76
C LYS A 25 -17.43 -3.81 -5.59
N ASP A 26 -18.21 -2.79 -5.23
CA ASP A 26 -19.48 -2.45 -5.87
C ASP A 26 -19.32 -1.43 -7.03
N VAL A 27 -18.08 -1.08 -7.37
CA VAL A 27 -17.75 -0.11 -8.44
C VAL A 27 -17.40 -0.88 -9.71
N LYS A 28 -17.94 -0.44 -10.85
CA LYS A 28 -17.58 -1.01 -12.16
C LYS A 28 -16.25 -0.44 -12.65
N LYS A 29 -15.59 -1.17 -13.54
CA LYS A 29 -14.41 -0.65 -14.23
C LYS A 29 -14.73 0.63 -15.01
N GLY A 30 -13.89 1.65 -14.87
CA GLY A 30 -14.08 2.99 -15.42
C GLY A 30 -14.85 3.93 -14.52
N ASP A 31 -15.57 3.42 -13.50
CA ASP A 31 -16.25 4.23 -12.50
C ASP A 31 -15.38 4.39 -11.25
N GLY A 32 -15.74 5.31 -10.37
CA GLY A 32 -14.93 5.64 -9.19
C GLY A 32 -15.73 6.09 -7.98
N LYS A 33 -14.99 6.42 -6.93
CA LYS A 33 -15.48 7.09 -5.73
C LYS A 33 -14.74 8.40 -5.56
N THR A 34 -15.48 9.46 -5.22
CA THR A 34 -14.93 10.80 -5.02
C THR A 34 -15.25 11.30 -3.62
N LEU A 35 -14.27 11.93 -2.98
CA LEU A 35 -14.44 12.60 -1.70
C LEU A 35 -14.27 14.11 -1.87
N TYR A 36 -15.18 14.84 -1.21
CA TYR A 36 -15.23 16.30 -1.22
C TYR A 36 -15.04 16.82 0.20
N ASP A 37 -14.29 17.90 0.35
CA ASP A 37 -14.20 18.66 1.60
C ASP A 37 -15.09 19.88 1.55
N GLY A 38 -15.58 20.35 2.71
CA GLY A 38 -16.39 21.57 2.78
C GLY A 38 -17.82 21.44 2.27
N VAL A 39 -18.43 20.25 2.38
CA VAL A 39 -19.86 20.05 2.06
C VAL A 39 -20.72 20.64 3.17
N GLU A 40 -21.11 21.90 3.03
CA GLU A 40 -22.12 22.55 3.86
C GLU A 40 -23.28 23.05 2.98
N ASN A 41 -24.52 22.68 3.35
CA ASN A 41 -25.78 23.27 2.83
C ASN A 41 -25.87 23.34 1.30
N ASP A 42 -26.03 22.21 0.62
CA ASP A 42 -26.31 22.09 -0.84
C ASP A 42 -25.18 22.59 -1.78
N SER A 43 -24.04 23.01 -1.27
CA SER A 43 -22.86 23.29 -2.09
C SER A 43 -22.01 22.04 -2.24
N GLN A 44 -21.66 21.72 -3.50
CA GLN A 44 -20.67 20.68 -3.79
C GLN A 44 -19.30 21.20 -3.31
N GLY A 45 -18.75 20.56 -2.27
CA GLY A 45 -17.44 20.94 -1.72
C GLY A 45 -16.30 20.81 -2.73
N THR A 46 -15.09 21.14 -2.31
CA THR A 46 -13.90 20.95 -3.15
C THR A 46 -13.55 19.47 -3.24
N LYS A 47 -13.36 18.96 -4.45
CA LYS A 47 -12.88 17.58 -4.66
C LYS A 47 -11.45 17.46 -4.11
N ILE A 48 -11.26 16.62 -3.08
CA ILE A 48 -9.95 16.41 -2.47
C ILE A 48 -9.30 15.11 -2.91
N TRP A 49 -10.10 14.13 -3.32
CA TRP A 49 -9.62 12.81 -3.72
C TRP A 49 -10.63 12.09 -4.60
N GLU A 50 -10.13 11.26 -5.50
CA GLU A 50 -10.94 10.38 -6.33
C GLU A 50 -10.14 9.11 -6.64
N VAL A 51 -10.82 7.97 -6.63
CA VAL A 51 -10.26 6.71 -7.10
C VAL A 51 -11.15 6.14 -8.20
N THR A 52 -10.55 5.79 -9.35
CA THR A 52 -11.23 5.13 -10.45
C THR A 52 -10.72 3.70 -10.60
N LYS A 53 -11.63 2.72 -10.62
CA LYS A 53 -11.31 1.30 -10.78
C LYS A 53 -10.97 0.99 -12.23
N GLN A 54 -9.83 0.33 -12.48
CA GLN A 54 -9.35 0.01 -13.83
C GLN A 54 -9.23 -1.51 -14.10
N TYR A 55 -9.85 -2.35 -13.24
CA TYR A 55 -9.82 -3.81 -13.37
C TYR A 55 -11.24 -4.40 -13.28
N ASP A 56 -11.42 -5.62 -13.84
CA ASP A 56 -12.70 -6.35 -13.84
C ASP A 56 -12.70 -7.59 -12.91
N TYR A 57 -11.61 -7.80 -12.16
CA TYR A 57 -11.48 -8.95 -11.28
C TYR A 57 -12.43 -8.87 -10.08
N THR A 58 -12.97 -10.02 -9.69
CA THR A 58 -13.90 -10.16 -8.57
C THR A 58 -13.27 -10.71 -7.29
N ASN A 59 -12.07 -11.29 -7.39
CA ASN A 59 -11.31 -11.83 -6.27
C ASN A 59 -9.87 -11.32 -6.32
N MET A 60 -9.25 -11.16 -5.16
CA MET A 60 -7.83 -10.85 -5.02
C MET A 60 -7.15 -12.00 -4.26
N GLU A 61 -6.55 -12.91 -5.00
CA GLU A 61 -5.84 -14.06 -4.46
C GLU A 61 -4.44 -13.69 -3.96
N ASP A 62 -3.91 -14.47 -2.99
CA ASP A 62 -2.58 -14.22 -2.40
C ASP A 62 -1.46 -14.85 -3.24
N ASN A 63 -1.47 -14.57 -4.54
CA ASN A 63 -0.52 -15.11 -5.51
C ASN A 63 -0.31 -14.12 -6.67
N VAL A 64 0.40 -14.55 -7.72
CA VAL A 64 0.73 -13.74 -8.90
C VAL A 64 -0.49 -13.17 -9.62
N SER A 65 -1.68 -13.78 -9.52
CA SER A 65 -2.89 -13.26 -10.14
C SER A 65 -3.37 -11.92 -9.54
N SER A 66 -2.88 -11.56 -8.36
CA SER A 66 -3.18 -10.26 -7.73
C SER A 66 -2.37 -9.08 -8.27
N ILE A 67 -1.47 -9.31 -9.22
CA ILE A 67 -0.73 -8.25 -9.91
C ILE A 67 -1.62 -7.62 -10.99
N ASN A 68 -1.38 -6.33 -11.31
CA ASN A 68 -2.08 -5.56 -12.35
C ASN A 68 -3.50 -5.09 -12.02
N TYR A 69 -3.88 -5.04 -10.77
CA TYR A 69 -5.12 -4.39 -10.36
C TYR A 69 -4.91 -2.88 -10.34
N ALA A 70 -5.06 -2.25 -11.52
CA ALA A 70 -4.80 -0.83 -11.69
C ALA A 70 -5.94 0.02 -11.13
N ILE A 71 -5.58 1.15 -10.55
CA ILE A 71 -6.49 2.22 -10.14
C ILE A 71 -5.92 3.55 -10.59
N ASP A 72 -6.78 4.52 -10.90
CA ASP A 72 -6.35 5.89 -11.14
C ASP A 72 -6.75 6.73 -9.92
N ILE A 73 -5.77 7.39 -9.30
CA ILE A 73 -5.94 8.19 -8.08
C ILE A 73 -5.70 9.66 -8.40
N TYR A 74 -6.72 10.49 -8.14
CA TYR A 74 -6.58 11.93 -8.06
C TYR A 74 -6.37 12.37 -6.61
N GLN A 75 -5.44 13.26 -6.37
CA GLN A 75 -5.24 13.93 -5.08
C GLN A 75 -5.11 15.44 -5.30
N ASP A 76 -5.92 16.23 -4.59
CA ASP A 76 -5.91 17.69 -4.67
C ASP A 76 -4.55 18.29 -4.31
N SER A 77 -3.89 17.76 -3.27
CA SER A 77 -2.54 18.22 -2.84
C SER A 77 -1.48 18.14 -3.95
N ILE A 78 -1.67 17.31 -4.95
CA ILE A 78 -0.77 17.13 -6.09
C ILE A 78 -1.41 17.71 -7.36
N ASN A 79 -2.74 17.85 -7.38
CA ASN A 79 -3.58 18.30 -8.50
C ASN A 79 -3.33 17.50 -9.79
N LYS A 80 -3.13 16.19 -9.65
CA LYS A 80 -2.92 15.25 -10.77
C LYS A 80 -3.55 13.90 -10.48
N THR A 81 -3.87 13.19 -11.56
CA THR A 81 -4.27 11.78 -11.52
C THR A 81 -3.07 10.91 -11.87
N PHE A 82 -2.80 9.90 -11.07
CA PHE A 82 -1.75 8.93 -11.29
C PHE A 82 -2.34 7.53 -11.37
N ARG A 83 -1.76 6.71 -12.24
CA ARG A 83 -2.05 5.28 -12.23
C ARG A 83 -1.19 4.61 -11.16
N GLU A 84 -1.86 3.84 -10.31
CA GLU A 84 -1.26 3.01 -9.28
C GLU A 84 -1.77 1.58 -9.40
N TYR A 85 -1.10 0.65 -8.72
CA TYR A 85 -1.49 -0.76 -8.71
C TYR A 85 -1.68 -1.22 -7.29
N LEU A 86 -2.75 -1.99 -7.05
CA LEU A 86 -3.05 -2.52 -5.73
C LEU A 86 -1.96 -3.49 -5.28
N VAL A 87 -1.45 -3.29 -4.08
CA VAL A 87 -0.46 -4.16 -3.48
C VAL A 87 -1.15 -5.19 -2.60
N ASN A 88 -1.15 -6.46 -3.04
CA ASN A 88 -1.50 -7.56 -2.15
C ASN A 88 -0.32 -7.85 -1.23
N TYR A 89 -0.44 -7.45 0.03
CA TYR A 89 0.66 -7.55 0.99
C TYR A 89 0.97 -8.99 1.42
N ASP A 90 0.03 -9.93 1.34
CA ASP A 90 0.30 -11.33 1.67
C ASP A 90 1.12 -11.99 0.54
N TYR A 91 0.86 -11.59 -0.71
CA TYR A 91 1.71 -11.98 -1.82
C TYR A 91 3.07 -11.24 -1.79
N LEU A 92 3.08 -9.95 -1.43
CA LEU A 92 4.32 -9.19 -1.26
C LEU A 92 5.22 -9.81 -0.19
N ASP A 93 4.68 -10.30 0.93
CA ASP A 93 5.45 -11.03 1.96
C ASP A 93 6.23 -12.21 1.34
N THR A 94 5.56 -12.99 0.48
CA THR A 94 6.18 -14.11 -0.24
C THR A 94 7.31 -13.66 -1.16
N ILE A 95 7.09 -12.58 -1.93
CA ILE A 95 8.11 -12.01 -2.82
C ILE A 95 9.31 -11.51 -2.00
N MET A 96 9.06 -10.75 -0.95
CA MET A 96 10.10 -10.19 -0.09
C MET A 96 10.97 -11.29 0.54
N GLU A 97 10.37 -12.39 0.98
CA GLU A 97 11.10 -13.55 1.51
C GLU A 97 12.01 -14.19 0.44
N ARG A 98 11.53 -14.37 -0.79
CA ARG A 98 12.34 -14.86 -1.92
C ARG A 98 13.57 -13.99 -2.13
N HIS A 99 13.44 -12.69 -2.01
CA HIS A 99 14.52 -11.72 -2.18
C HIS A 99 15.37 -11.49 -0.90
N GLY A 100 15.22 -12.33 0.10
CA GLY A 100 16.05 -12.31 1.31
C GLY A 100 15.65 -11.28 2.35
N PHE A 101 14.41 -10.82 2.31
CA PHE A 101 13.83 -9.99 3.34
C PHE A 101 12.92 -10.80 4.25
N ARG A 102 12.75 -10.35 5.48
CA ARG A 102 11.75 -10.85 6.41
C ARG A 102 11.06 -9.72 7.18
N LYS A 103 9.92 -10.01 7.75
CA LYS A 103 9.32 -9.13 8.76
C LYS A 103 10.22 -9.00 9.98
N LEU A 104 10.10 -7.90 10.71
CA LEU A 104 10.81 -7.68 11.96
C LEU A 104 10.30 -8.63 13.05
N ASN A 105 11.19 -9.07 13.91
CA ASN A 105 10.81 -9.82 15.10
C ASN A 105 10.37 -8.87 16.24
N SER A 106 9.89 -9.45 17.36
CA SER A 106 9.34 -8.67 18.49
C SER A 106 10.35 -7.70 19.11
N ASP A 107 11.63 -8.08 19.20
CA ASP A 107 12.64 -7.21 19.80
C ASP A 107 13.01 -6.05 18.88
N GLU A 108 13.13 -6.31 17.57
CA GLU A 108 13.35 -5.27 16.57
C GLU A 108 12.18 -4.27 16.54
N LEU A 109 10.95 -4.76 16.66
CA LEU A 109 9.76 -3.91 16.70
C LEU A 109 9.72 -3.04 17.95
N LYS A 110 10.02 -3.60 19.11
CA LYS A 110 10.11 -2.85 20.38
C LYS A 110 11.13 -1.71 20.30
N ASN A 111 12.29 -1.97 19.68
CA ASN A 111 13.36 -0.98 19.56
C ASN A 111 12.96 0.24 18.72
N ILE A 112 12.00 0.10 17.83
CA ILE A 112 11.47 1.20 16.98
C ILE A 112 10.10 1.69 17.44
N GLY A 113 9.56 1.18 18.54
CA GLY A 113 8.28 1.60 19.10
C GLY A 113 7.05 1.15 18.30
N LEU A 114 7.16 0.09 17.52
CA LEU A 114 6.05 -0.48 16.74
C LEU A 114 5.65 -1.87 17.27
N ASN A 115 4.39 -2.21 17.05
CA ASN A 115 3.86 -3.52 17.43
C ASN A 115 3.88 -4.54 16.30
N LYS A 116 3.95 -4.08 15.06
CA LYS A 116 3.88 -4.92 13.84
C LYS A 116 4.84 -4.40 12.76
N SER A 117 5.35 -5.31 11.94
CA SER A 117 6.11 -4.96 10.72
C SER A 117 5.22 -4.37 9.61
N ARG A 118 3.93 -4.64 9.65
CA ARG A 118 2.91 -4.12 8.76
C ARG A 118 1.68 -3.77 9.58
N GLY A 119 1.15 -2.59 9.37
CA GLY A 119 -0.05 -2.13 10.07
C GLY A 119 -0.77 -1.02 9.31
N SER A 120 -2.07 -0.89 9.56
CA SER A 120 -2.90 0.13 8.92
C SER A 120 -2.61 1.52 9.50
N PHE A 121 -2.85 2.56 8.70
CA PHE A 121 -2.80 3.93 9.20
C PHE A 121 -3.89 4.21 10.24
N ARG A 122 -4.99 3.46 10.22
CA ARG A 122 -5.99 3.52 11.31
C ARG A 122 -5.41 3.09 12.65
N GLU A 123 -4.61 2.01 12.68
CA GLU A 123 -3.93 1.56 13.91
C GLU A 123 -2.92 2.62 14.40
N LEU A 124 -2.13 3.19 13.48
CA LEU A 124 -1.21 4.29 13.83
C LEU A 124 -1.93 5.52 14.36
N TYR A 125 -3.04 5.91 13.73
CA TYR A 125 -3.87 7.03 14.17
C TYR A 125 -4.41 6.79 15.58
N ASN A 126 -4.96 5.60 15.86
CA ASN A 126 -5.46 5.26 17.18
C ASN A 126 -4.36 5.30 18.24
N HIS A 127 -3.16 4.79 17.90
CA HIS A 127 -2.01 4.88 18.80
C HIS A 127 -1.59 6.33 19.04
N MET A 128 -1.51 7.14 17.99
CA MET A 128 -1.25 8.58 18.11
C MET A 128 -2.26 9.26 19.03
N GLN A 129 -3.56 8.99 18.87
CA GLN A 129 -4.61 9.59 19.71
C GLN A 129 -4.40 9.27 21.20
N THR A 130 -3.98 8.05 21.55
CA THR A 130 -3.67 7.72 22.95
C THR A 130 -2.51 8.54 23.50
N MET A 131 -1.50 8.82 22.68
CA MET A 131 -0.33 9.63 23.06
C MET A 131 -0.68 11.12 23.21
N VAL A 132 -1.50 11.64 22.30
CA VAL A 132 -1.99 13.04 22.36
C VAL A 132 -2.88 13.26 23.60
N HIS A 133 -3.81 12.36 23.89
CA HIS A 133 -4.67 12.45 25.08
C HIS A 133 -3.88 12.40 26.40
N SER A 134 -2.75 11.73 26.43
CA SER A 134 -1.87 11.71 27.60
C SER A 134 -1.01 12.98 27.76
N GLN A 135 -1.20 13.99 26.90
CA GLN A 135 -0.45 15.25 26.84
C GLN A 135 1.07 15.10 26.58
N ILE A 136 1.54 13.89 26.29
CA ILE A 136 2.97 13.61 26.05
C ILE A 136 3.43 14.16 24.70
N SER A 137 2.52 14.30 23.75
CA SER A 137 2.88 14.54 22.35
C SER A 137 2.00 15.55 21.62
N HIS A 138 1.26 16.41 22.33
CA HIS A 138 0.38 17.39 21.69
C HIS A 138 1.15 18.30 20.73
N GLY A 139 0.63 18.45 19.49
CA GLY A 139 1.25 19.25 18.43
C GLY A 139 2.41 18.59 17.69
N LYS A 140 2.84 17.38 18.06
CA LYS A 140 3.95 16.67 17.40
C LYS A 140 3.57 16.04 16.07
N TYR A 141 2.31 15.74 15.88
CA TYR A 141 1.82 15.02 14.70
C TYR A 141 1.17 15.92 13.64
N GLY A 142 1.25 17.24 13.86
CA GLY A 142 0.78 18.25 12.91
C GLY A 142 -0.67 18.00 12.49
N LYS A 143 -0.94 18.05 11.19
CA LYS A 143 -2.30 17.92 10.66
C LYS A 143 -2.97 16.58 10.96
N ALA A 144 -2.22 15.53 11.25
CA ALA A 144 -2.79 14.23 11.62
C ALA A 144 -3.68 14.31 12.87
N GLU A 145 -3.42 15.25 13.78
CA GLU A 145 -4.24 15.48 15.00
C GLU A 145 -5.63 16.05 14.68
N SER A 146 -5.78 16.74 13.56
CA SER A 146 -6.98 17.48 13.15
C SER A 146 -7.55 17.05 11.80
N MET A 147 -7.27 15.82 11.35
CA MET A 147 -7.82 15.30 10.09
C MET A 147 -9.35 15.32 10.10
N THR A 148 -9.94 15.78 8.99
CA THR A 148 -11.37 15.68 8.71
C THR A 148 -11.80 14.21 8.59
N MET A 149 -13.10 13.94 8.52
CA MET A 149 -13.62 12.59 8.31
C MET A 149 -13.18 12.05 6.95
N GLN A 150 -13.19 12.88 5.93
CA GLN A 150 -12.78 12.53 4.56
C GLN A 150 -11.26 12.24 4.48
N GLU A 151 -10.45 13.07 5.11
CA GLU A 151 -9.00 12.84 5.20
C GLU A 151 -8.67 11.53 5.95
N LYS A 152 -9.43 11.19 6.99
CA LYS A 152 -9.31 9.89 7.68
C LYS A 152 -9.73 8.74 6.78
N GLU A 153 -10.82 8.89 6.00
CA GLU A 153 -11.26 7.86 5.06
C GLU A 153 -10.14 7.53 4.07
N ILE A 154 -9.55 8.55 3.44
CA ILE A 154 -8.43 8.38 2.50
C ILE A 154 -7.21 7.76 3.20
N SER A 155 -6.82 8.33 4.35
CA SER A 155 -5.65 7.89 5.10
C SER A 155 -5.77 6.42 5.51
N PHE A 156 -6.94 5.98 5.94
CA PHE A 156 -7.16 4.63 6.46
C PHE A 156 -7.22 3.54 5.38
N LEU A 157 -7.20 3.90 4.12
CA LEU A 157 -6.96 2.96 3.02
C LEU A 157 -5.49 2.56 2.89
N ASN A 158 -4.59 3.26 3.61
CA ASN A 158 -3.15 3.03 3.54
C ASN A 158 -2.65 2.12 4.66
N THR A 159 -1.55 1.45 4.36
CA THR A 159 -0.79 0.61 5.28
C THR A 159 0.68 0.99 5.23
N TYR A 160 1.41 0.78 6.33
CA TYR A 160 2.88 0.84 6.37
C TYR A 160 3.45 -0.57 6.41
N PHE A 161 4.69 -0.70 5.94
CA PHE A 161 5.43 -1.96 6.02
C PHE A 161 6.92 -1.73 6.27
N ILE A 162 7.53 -2.67 6.97
CA ILE A 162 8.95 -2.68 7.26
C ILE A 162 9.46 -4.11 7.09
N TYR A 163 10.43 -4.30 6.21
CA TYR A 163 11.16 -5.55 6.04
C TYR A 163 12.64 -5.34 6.33
N LYS A 164 13.30 -6.36 6.88
CA LYS A 164 14.73 -6.37 7.09
C LYS A 164 15.40 -7.33 6.13
N LYS A 165 16.45 -6.89 5.45
CA LYS A 165 17.29 -7.73 4.60
C LYS A 165 18.14 -8.64 5.49
N VAL A 166 18.00 -9.95 5.36
CA VAL A 166 18.70 -10.93 6.21
C VAL A 166 19.66 -11.81 5.43
N ARG A 167 19.56 -11.86 4.11
CA ARG A 167 20.48 -12.60 3.23
C ARG A 167 20.57 -11.94 1.87
N HIS A 168 21.63 -12.22 1.16
CA HIS A 168 21.73 -11.90 -0.26
C HIS A 168 20.75 -12.78 -1.05
N GLU A 169 20.35 -12.30 -2.20
CA GLU A 169 19.56 -13.08 -3.14
C GLU A 169 20.40 -14.29 -3.59
N THR A 170 19.90 -15.48 -3.34
CA THR A 170 20.44 -16.70 -3.92
C THR A 170 19.67 -16.96 -5.21
N LEU A 171 20.36 -16.96 -6.36
CA LEU A 171 19.79 -17.37 -7.63
C LEU A 171 19.15 -18.76 -7.50
N PRO A 172 18.21 -19.12 -8.35
CA PRO A 172 16.84 -19.52 -8.02
C PRO A 172 16.79 -20.68 -7.03
N VAL A 173 16.16 -20.48 -5.91
CA VAL A 173 15.65 -21.60 -5.10
C VAL A 173 14.60 -22.28 -5.99
N LYS A 174 14.90 -23.51 -6.46
CA LYS A 174 13.87 -24.38 -7.04
C LYS A 174 12.79 -24.55 -5.97
N LEU A 175 11.67 -23.88 -6.16
CA LEU A 175 10.49 -24.07 -5.33
C LEU A 175 9.96 -25.49 -5.58
N THR A 176 10.27 -26.38 -4.66
CA THR A 176 9.69 -27.73 -4.60
C THR A 176 8.32 -27.68 -3.93
N HIS A 177 7.39 -26.91 -4.47
CA HIS A 177 5.96 -27.05 -4.21
C HIS A 177 5.19 -26.33 -5.33
N GLY A 178 4.92 -27.04 -6.41
CA GLY A 178 3.73 -26.95 -7.24
C GLY A 178 3.36 -25.61 -7.91
N MET A 179 4.20 -24.56 -7.88
CA MET A 179 3.98 -23.33 -8.63
C MET A 179 5.04 -23.18 -9.71
N ASP A 180 4.61 -22.96 -10.94
CA ASP A 180 5.51 -22.83 -12.08
C ASP A 180 6.22 -21.47 -12.02
N VAL A 181 7.43 -21.45 -11.46
CA VAL A 181 8.28 -20.25 -11.26
C VAL A 181 8.51 -19.48 -12.56
N LYS A 182 8.48 -20.18 -13.70
CA LYS A 182 8.64 -19.56 -15.03
C LYS A 182 7.47 -18.67 -15.42
N GLU A 183 6.24 -19.05 -15.08
CA GLU A 183 5.06 -18.21 -15.36
C GLU A 183 5.07 -16.93 -14.53
N ASP A 184 5.47 -17.01 -13.26
CA ASP A 184 5.57 -15.84 -12.38
C ASP A 184 6.64 -14.84 -12.85
N GLU A 185 7.80 -15.33 -13.29
CA GLU A 185 8.89 -14.49 -13.82
C GLU A 185 8.52 -13.86 -15.17
N ILE A 186 7.83 -14.60 -16.05
CA ILE A 186 7.37 -14.10 -17.34
C ILE A 186 6.32 -13.00 -17.12
N ARG A 187 5.32 -13.20 -16.27
CA ARG A 187 4.30 -12.20 -15.97
C ARG A 187 4.88 -10.95 -15.32
N LEU A 188 5.84 -11.10 -14.40
CA LEU A 188 6.50 -9.97 -13.78
C LEU A 188 7.36 -9.18 -14.79
N SER A 189 8.06 -9.87 -15.69
CA SER A 189 8.85 -9.24 -16.75
C SER A 189 7.98 -8.52 -17.78
N GLU A 190 6.86 -9.10 -18.18
CA GLU A 190 5.87 -8.47 -19.06
C GLU A 190 5.24 -7.24 -18.41
N PHE A 191 4.96 -7.32 -17.10
CA PHE A 191 4.44 -6.18 -16.32
C PHE A 191 5.44 -5.02 -16.30
N ILE A 192 6.70 -5.28 -15.97
CA ILE A 192 7.76 -4.26 -15.95
C ILE A 192 7.93 -3.64 -17.36
N THR A 193 7.92 -4.47 -18.42
CA THR A 193 8.04 -4.00 -19.80
C THR A 193 6.85 -3.12 -20.23
N ASN A 194 5.67 -3.38 -19.72
CA ASN A 194 4.48 -2.57 -20.01
C ASN A 194 4.48 -1.24 -19.23
N LEU A 195 4.99 -1.23 -18.00
CA LEU A 195 5.19 0.00 -17.23
C LEU A 195 6.13 0.98 -17.94
N ASP A 196 7.24 0.48 -18.49
CA ASP A 196 8.20 1.30 -19.24
C ASP A 196 7.59 1.91 -20.51
N LYS A 197 6.64 1.24 -21.15
CA LYS A 197 5.93 1.76 -22.34
C LYS A 197 4.86 2.81 -22.02
N GLU A 198 4.27 2.78 -20.85
CA GLU A 198 3.27 3.77 -20.42
C GLU A 198 3.91 5.05 -19.88
N THR A 199 5.15 4.97 -19.39
CA THR A 199 5.87 6.13 -18.81
C THR A 199 6.50 7.02 -19.88
N VAL A 200 6.57 6.59 -21.15
CA VAL A 200 7.21 7.30 -22.29
C VAL A 200 6.17 8.04 -23.17
N LYS A 201 4.93 8.12 -22.74
CA LYS A 201 3.90 8.98 -23.36
C LYS A 201 3.53 10.11 -22.43
#